data_3a2055fa39d42c8b5b2716391d3cfdcf
#
_entry.id   3a2055fa39d42c8b5b2716391d3cfdcf
#
_cell.length_a   1.000
_cell.length_b   1.000
_cell.length_c   1.000
_cell.angle_alpha   90.00
_cell.angle_beta   90.00
_cell.angle_gamma   90.00
#
_symmetry.space_group_name_H-M   'P 1'
#
loop_
_entity.id
_entity.type
_entity.pdbx_description
1 polymer ?
#
loop_
_entity_poly.entity_id
_entity_poly.type
_entity_poly.pdbx_seq_one_letter_code
_entity_poly.pdbx_strand_id
1 'polypeptide(L)' 'MEDRTAEQLAQDYSAMGDSVALINAIIAGDSMAEDDAADRQDCVDRNTQHLELMVAKEDWGDEDMTAVNAAISAGNGYT' A
#
# COMPACT_ATOMS: atom_id res chain seq x y z
N MET A 1 -9.99 -11.17 19.88
CA MET A 1 -10.25 -10.28 18.74
C MET A 1 -10.88 -11.09 17.63
N GLU A 2 -11.95 -10.60 17.06
CA GLU A 2 -12.63 -11.31 15.99
C GLU A 2 -11.93 -11.08 14.67
N ASP A 3 -11.86 -12.14 13.86
CA ASP A 3 -11.33 -12.03 12.51
C ASP A 3 -12.29 -11.23 11.64
N ARG A 4 -11.71 -10.55 10.66
CA ARG A 4 -12.51 -9.83 9.69
C ARG A 4 -13.32 -10.82 8.85
N THR A 5 -14.49 -10.39 8.39
CA THR A 5 -15.30 -11.21 7.47
C THR A 5 -14.61 -11.31 6.11
N ALA A 6 -15.04 -12.28 5.29
CA ALA A 6 -14.51 -12.42 3.93
C ALA A 6 -14.72 -11.13 3.12
N GLU A 7 -15.85 -10.45 3.32
CA GLU A 7 -16.14 -9.20 2.65
C GLU A 7 -15.18 -8.09 3.09
N GLN A 8 -14.94 -7.99 4.40
CA GLN A 8 -13.99 -7.02 4.93
C GLN A 8 -12.57 -7.26 4.43
N LEU A 9 -12.15 -8.53 4.40
CA LEU A 9 -10.85 -8.91 3.87
C LEU A 9 -10.70 -8.52 2.40
N ALA A 10 -11.74 -8.75 1.59
CA ALA A 10 -11.72 -8.39 0.19
C ALA A 10 -11.63 -6.88 0.00
N GLN A 11 -12.36 -6.12 0.79
CA GLN A 11 -12.30 -4.65 0.74
C GLN A 11 -10.93 -4.13 1.14
N ASP A 12 -10.36 -4.68 2.22
CA ASP A 12 -9.05 -4.27 2.70
C ASP A 12 -7.95 -4.64 1.72
N TYR A 13 -8.06 -5.80 1.10
CA TYR A 13 -7.11 -6.23 0.08
C TYR A 13 -7.16 -5.31 -1.15
N SER A 14 -8.37 -4.94 -1.57
CA SER A 14 -8.55 -3.98 -2.67
C SER A 14 -7.94 -2.63 -2.34
N ALA A 15 -8.14 -2.15 -1.11
CA ALA A 15 -7.55 -0.88 -0.65
C ALA A 15 -6.01 -0.94 -0.66
N MET A 16 -5.43 -2.08 -0.29
CA MET A 16 -3.98 -2.27 -0.39
C MET A 16 -3.52 -2.21 -1.85
N GLY A 17 -4.29 -2.80 -2.76
CA GLY A 17 -3.98 -2.73 -4.18
C GLY A 17 -3.93 -1.29 -4.70
N ASP A 18 -4.84 -0.45 -4.23
CA ASP A 18 -4.85 0.98 -4.58
C ASP A 18 -3.60 1.67 -4.04
N SER A 19 -3.18 1.38 -2.82
CA SER A 19 -1.95 1.94 -2.24
C SER A 19 -0.71 1.48 -3.02
N VAL A 20 -0.66 0.21 -3.41
CA VAL A 20 0.43 -0.32 -4.24
C VAL A 20 0.51 0.45 -5.56
N ALA A 21 -0.63 0.68 -6.20
CA ALA A 21 -0.67 1.39 -7.48
C ALA A 21 -0.19 2.83 -7.35
N LEU A 22 -0.59 3.52 -6.28
CA LEU A 22 -0.15 4.90 -6.03
C LEU A 22 1.36 4.97 -5.80
N ILE A 23 1.90 4.10 -4.97
CA ILE A 23 3.34 4.06 -4.69
C ILE A 23 4.11 3.80 -5.99
N ASN A 24 3.70 2.81 -6.75
CA ASN A 24 4.39 2.44 -7.98
C ASN A 24 4.33 3.55 -9.02
N ALA A 25 3.19 4.22 -9.16
CA ALA A 25 3.03 5.31 -10.11
C ALA A 25 3.95 6.49 -9.77
N ILE A 26 4.02 6.86 -8.49
CA ILE A 26 4.87 7.96 -8.06
C ILE A 26 6.35 7.62 -8.28
N ILE A 27 6.76 6.41 -7.93
CA ILE A 27 8.14 5.97 -8.11
C ILE A 27 8.53 5.92 -9.59
N ALA A 28 7.58 5.50 -10.45
CA ALA A 28 7.79 5.45 -11.90
C ALA A 28 7.81 6.84 -12.55
N GLY A 29 7.47 7.88 -11.80
CA GLY A 29 7.45 9.24 -12.33
C GLY A 29 6.16 9.63 -13.01
N ASP A 30 5.12 8.81 -12.90
CA ASP A 30 3.82 9.14 -13.47
C ASP A 30 3.17 10.26 -12.67
N SER A 31 2.58 11.21 -13.38
CA SER A 31 1.87 12.32 -12.73
C SER A 31 0.53 11.82 -12.22
N MET A 32 0.41 11.70 -10.92
CA MET A 32 -0.81 11.28 -10.26
C MET A 32 -1.48 12.44 -9.54
N ALA A 33 -1.38 13.61 -10.06
CA ALA A 33 -1.93 14.82 -9.48
C ALA A 33 -1.06 15.47 -8.39
N GLU A 34 -0.01 14.81 -7.94
CA GLU A 34 0.89 15.37 -6.93
C GLU A 34 2.10 15.96 -7.64
N ASP A 35 2.12 17.28 -7.78
CA ASP A 35 3.19 17.98 -8.52
C ASP A 35 4.36 18.36 -7.63
N ASP A 36 4.15 18.47 -6.33
CA ASP A 36 5.17 18.87 -5.37
C ASP A 36 5.91 17.64 -4.85
N ALA A 37 7.24 17.76 -4.76
CA ALA A 37 8.08 16.66 -4.26
C ALA A 37 7.70 16.28 -2.82
N ALA A 38 7.39 17.27 -1.98
CA ALA A 38 6.98 17.02 -0.60
C ALA A 38 5.64 16.26 -0.55
N ASP A 39 4.71 16.61 -1.42
CA ASP A 39 3.42 15.95 -1.49
C ASP A 39 3.58 14.51 -1.99
N ARG A 40 4.44 14.29 -2.97
CA ARG A 40 4.73 12.93 -3.45
C ARG A 40 5.35 12.07 -2.35
N GLN A 41 6.31 12.63 -1.62
CA GLN A 41 6.94 11.92 -0.51
C GLN A 41 5.92 11.56 0.57
N ASP A 42 5.06 12.53 0.93
CA ASP A 42 4.02 12.31 1.92
C ASP A 42 3.03 11.25 1.47
N CYS A 43 2.63 11.25 0.21
CA CYS A 43 1.73 10.26 -0.35
C CYS A 43 2.34 8.85 -0.27
N VAL A 44 3.60 8.71 -0.67
CA VAL A 44 4.31 7.43 -0.59
C VAL A 44 4.41 6.98 0.86
N ASP A 45 4.79 7.88 1.77
CA ASP A 45 4.97 7.53 3.18
C ASP A 45 3.67 7.05 3.81
N ARG A 46 2.56 7.76 3.57
CA ARG A 46 1.27 7.38 4.14
C ARG A 46 0.76 6.05 3.57
N ASN A 47 0.92 5.85 2.28
CA ASN A 47 0.49 4.59 1.66
C ASN A 47 1.36 3.43 2.07
N THR A 48 2.68 3.65 2.21
CA THR A 48 3.59 2.62 2.71
C THR A 48 3.21 2.22 4.14
N GLN A 49 2.92 3.20 5.00
CA GLN A 49 2.48 2.92 6.38
C GLN A 49 1.16 2.15 6.39
N HIS A 50 0.22 2.51 5.52
CA HIS A 50 -1.04 1.77 5.39
C HIS A 50 -0.78 0.30 5.06
N LEU A 51 0.11 0.03 4.11
CA LEU A 51 0.44 -1.35 3.74
C LEU A 51 1.11 -2.10 4.88
N GLU A 52 2.03 -1.45 5.59
CA GLU A 52 2.71 -2.07 6.72
C GLU A 52 1.73 -2.45 7.83
N LEU A 53 0.79 -1.57 8.14
CA LEU A 53 -0.23 -1.83 9.15
C LEU A 53 -1.16 -2.98 8.74
N MET A 54 -1.49 -3.04 7.46
CA MET A 54 -2.35 -4.12 6.94
C MET A 54 -1.64 -5.46 6.93
N VAL A 55 -0.39 -5.50 6.49
CA VAL A 55 0.39 -6.75 6.44
C VAL A 55 0.61 -7.31 7.83
N ALA A 56 0.67 -6.45 8.85
CA ALA A 56 0.84 -6.88 10.24
C ALA A 56 -0.36 -7.69 10.77
N LYS A 57 -1.51 -7.58 10.13
CA LYS A 57 -2.68 -8.38 10.50
C LYS A 57 -2.46 -9.82 10.05
N GLU A 58 -2.95 -10.76 10.85
CA GLU A 58 -2.62 -12.18 10.65
C GLU A 58 -3.75 -12.99 10.02
N ASP A 59 -4.84 -12.35 9.61
CA ASP A 59 -6.02 -13.05 9.12
C ASP A 59 -6.15 -13.08 7.60
N TRP A 60 -5.05 -12.81 6.88
CA TRP A 60 -5.07 -12.79 5.40
C TRP A 60 -5.22 -14.17 4.75
N GLY A 61 -4.80 -15.21 5.45
CA GLY A 61 -4.86 -16.57 4.91
C GLY A 61 -3.91 -16.75 3.73
N ASP A 62 -4.46 -17.17 2.60
CA ASP A 62 -3.66 -17.49 1.39
C ASP A 62 -3.52 -16.31 0.42
N GLU A 63 -3.90 -15.11 0.81
CA GLU A 63 -3.81 -13.95 -0.06
C GLU A 63 -2.36 -13.69 -0.50
N ASP A 64 -2.19 -13.35 -1.78
CA ASP A 64 -0.86 -13.08 -2.34
C ASP A 64 -0.41 -11.68 -1.94
N MET A 65 0.64 -11.61 -1.14
CA MET A 65 1.18 -10.35 -0.63
C MET A 65 2.46 -9.92 -1.34
N THR A 66 2.83 -10.60 -2.43
CA THR A 66 4.08 -10.31 -3.14
C THR A 66 4.16 -8.85 -3.60
N ALA A 67 3.10 -8.38 -4.26
CA ALA A 67 3.08 -6.99 -4.76
C ALA A 67 3.06 -5.99 -3.61
N VAL A 68 2.34 -6.30 -2.53
CA VAL A 68 2.27 -5.45 -1.34
C VAL A 68 3.64 -5.33 -0.70
N ASN A 69 4.33 -6.45 -0.50
CA ASN A 69 5.66 -6.45 0.10
C ASN A 69 6.68 -5.71 -0.77
N ALA A 70 6.58 -5.86 -2.09
CA ALA A 70 7.45 -5.14 -3.02
C ALA A 70 7.22 -3.63 -2.94
N ALA A 71 5.95 -3.21 -2.85
CA ALA A 71 5.60 -1.79 -2.73
C ALA A 71 6.08 -1.20 -1.40
N ILE A 72 5.97 -1.94 -0.30
CA ILE A 72 6.48 -1.50 1.00
C ILE A 72 7.98 -1.25 0.92
N SER A 73 8.71 -2.19 0.34
CA SER A 73 10.16 -2.06 0.19
C SER A 73 10.52 -0.85 -0.68
N ALA A 74 9.83 -0.68 -1.80
CA ALA A 74 10.06 0.45 -2.70
C ALA A 74 9.71 1.78 -2.02
N GLY A 75 8.59 1.82 -1.28
CA GLY A 75 8.17 3.01 -0.57
C GLY A 75 9.16 3.42 0.52
N ASN A 76 9.69 2.45 1.25
CA ASN A 76 10.69 2.72 2.29
C ASN A 76 12.01 3.24 1.71
N GLY A 77 12.32 2.89 0.46
CA GLY A 77 13.51 3.39 -0.21
C GLY A 77 13.30 4.70 -0.96
N TYR A 78 12.09 5.19 -1.02
CA TYR A 78 11.77 6.41 -1.75
C TYR A 78 12.13 7.65 -0.91
N THR A 79 12.97 8.49 -1.46
CA THR A 79 13.38 9.73 -0.78
C THR A 79 13.45 10.89 -1.77
#